data_29bddf0be540f956f570cefd668add08
#
_entry.id   29bddf0be540f956f570cefd668add08
#
_cell.length_a   1.000
_cell.length_b   1.000
_cell.length_c   1.000
_cell.angle_alpha   90.00
_cell.angle_beta   90.00
_cell.angle_gamma   90.00
#
_symmetry.space_group_name_H-M   'P 1'
#
loop_
_entity.id
_entity.type
_entity.pdbx_description
1 polymer ?
#
loop_
_entity_poly.entity_id
_entity_poly.type
_entity_poly.pdbx_seq_one_letter_code
_entity_poly.pdbx_strand_id
1 'polypeptide(L)'
;MNSLKKYILSRTQKIVLLLFVIILIAAGYYAGFYLPVQRRIQAADTTDLEAQIQMEQVKSKQIQQMKKEIEENKASNAPMVPAYNHFKEETEELNRIFADAYNFSFQYSEPKVDGMQIRRAINLSFTAESFDKAVSMIHEVLEGPYRCLIEDLSIEDDEDETEEMDIRNHPVSVTFQLTYFETRYDAESEEGLDLEPEETQAPSGLANA
;
A
#
# COMPACT_ATOMS: atom_id res chain seq x y z
N MET A 1 -24.78 -61.00 -58.40
CA MET A 1 -23.34 -61.09 -58.75
C MET A 1 -23.00 -59.89 -59.62
N ASN A 2 -22.45 -58.87 -58.98
CA ASN A 2 -22.07 -57.64 -59.68
C ASN A 2 -20.69 -57.72 -60.23
N SER A 3 -20.65 -57.75 -61.58
CA SER A 3 -19.45 -57.74 -62.38
C SER A 3 -18.70 -56.44 -62.20
N LEU A 4 -17.62 -56.47 -61.48
CA LEU A 4 -16.65 -55.39 -61.42
C LEU A 4 -16.01 -55.21 -62.80
N LYS A 5 -16.49 -54.22 -63.55
CA LYS A 5 -15.85 -53.81 -64.80
C LYS A 5 -14.41 -53.36 -64.50
N LYS A 6 -13.46 -54.13 -64.98
CA LYS A 6 -12.03 -53.88 -64.93
C LYS A 6 -11.72 -52.64 -65.77
N TYR A 7 -11.73 -51.46 -65.16
CA TYR A 7 -11.34 -50.18 -65.83
C TYR A 7 -9.82 -50.21 -66.02
N ILE A 8 -9.40 -50.40 -67.23
CA ILE A 8 -7.98 -50.34 -67.66
C ILE A 8 -7.70 -48.82 -67.82
N LEU A 9 -7.21 -48.17 -66.78
CA LEU A 9 -6.81 -46.79 -66.84
C LEU A 9 -5.58 -46.58 -67.70
N SER A 10 -5.62 -45.55 -68.58
CA SER A 10 -4.45 -45.16 -69.38
C SER A 10 -3.32 -44.63 -68.45
N ARG A 11 -2.07 -44.61 -68.93
CA ARG A 11 -0.90 -44.20 -68.17
C ARG A 11 -1.12 -42.73 -67.54
N THR A 12 -1.68 -41.87 -68.33
CA THR A 12 -2.01 -40.49 -67.90
C THR A 12 -3.06 -40.47 -66.81
N GLN A 13 -4.10 -41.30 -66.89
CA GLN A 13 -5.12 -41.37 -65.80
C GLN A 13 -4.57 -41.97 -64.52
N LYS A 14 -3.61 -42.85 -64.54
CA LYS A 14 -2.93 -43.39 -63.35
C LYS A 14 -2.10 -42.30 -62.67
N ILE A 15 -1.40 -41.48 -63.44
CA ILE A 15 -0.60 -40.36 -62.92
C ILE A 15 -1.49 -39.31 -62.27
N VAL A 16 -2.61 -38.94 -62.94
CA VAL A 16 -3.57 -37.99 -62.39
C VAL A 16 -4.21 -38.49 -61.09
N LEU A 17 -4.57 -39.77 -61.06
CA LEU A 17 -5.15 -40.38 -59.85
C LEU A 17 -4.14 -40.42 -58.68
N LEU A 18 -2.86 -40.75 -59.00
CA LEU A 18 -1.81 -40.69 -57.97
C LEU A 18 -1.55 -39.30 -57.42
N LEU A 19 -1.54 -38.29 -58.28
CA LEU A 19 -1.43 -36.88 -57.87
C LEU A 19 -2.61 -36.47 -57.00
N PHE A 20 -3.83 -36.88 -57.35
CA PHE A 20 -5.03 -36.61 -56.58
C PHE A 20 -4.97 -37.24 -55.17
N VAL A 21 -4.49 -38.49 -55.08
CA VAL A 21 -4.29 -39.16 -53.78
C VAL A 21 -3.25 -38.46 -52.93
N ILE A 22 -2.14 -38.00 -53.51
CA ILE A 22 -1.11 -37.24 -52.80
C ILE A 22 -1.69 -35.92 -52.26
N ILE A 23 -2.49 -35.20 -53.06
CA ILE A 23 -3.15 -33.96 -52.63
C ILE A 23 -4.14 -34.24 -51.50
N LEU A 24 -4.92 -35.32 -51.56
CA LEU A 24 -5.83 -35.68 -50.46
C LEU A 24 -5.09 -36.05 -49.18
N ILE A 25 -3.96 -36.76 -49.26
CA ILE A 25 -3.14 -37.07 -48.10
C ILE A 25 -2.55 -35.79 -47.50
N ALA A 26 -2.03 -34.88 -48.34
CA ALA A 26 -1.50 -33.56 -47.90
C ALA A 26 -2.58 -32.68 -47.24
N ALA A 27 -3.78 -32.65 -47.83
CA ALA A 27 -4.92 -31.93 -47.29
C ALA A 27 -5.40 -32.53 -45.95
N GLY A 28 -5.43 -33.85 -45.85
CA GLY A 28 -5.77 -34.58 -44.62
C GLY A 28 -4.75 -34.30 -43.50
N TYR A 29 -3.46 -34.29 -43.82
CA TYR A 29 -2.40 -33.97 -42.88
C TYR A 29 -2.51 -32.50 -42.41
N TYR A 30 -2.73 -31.59 -43.33
CA TYR A 30 -2.89 -30.17 -43.01
C TYR A 30 -4.10 -29.94 -42.12
N ALA A 31 -5.26 -30.48 -42.44
CA ALA A 31 -6.48 -30.28 -41.67
C ALA A 31 -6.50 -31.08 -40.37
N GLY A 32 -5.95 -32.28 -40.34
CA GLY A 32 -5.99 -33.17 -39.18
C GLY A 32 -4.86 -32.97 -38.17
N PHE A 33 -3.72 -32.43 -38.60
CA PHE A 33 -2.57 -32.31 -37.75
C PHE A 33 -2.12 -30.84 -37.55
N TYR A 34 -1.93 -30.10 -38.62
CA TYR A 34 -1.39 -28.74 -38.54
C TYR A 34 -2.35 -27.73 -37.91
N LEU A 35 -3.62 -27.75 -38.32
CA LEU A 35 -4.62 -26.82 -37.74
C LEU A 35 -4.89 -27.03 -36.25
N PRO A 36 -5.08 -28.26 -35.74
CA PRO A 36 -5.32 -28.43 -34.31
C PRO A 36 -4.08 -28.15 -33.45
N VAL A 37 -2.87 -28.36 -33.95
CA VAL A 37 -1.63 -28.02 -33.24
C VAL A 37 -1.48 -26.50 -33.13
N GLN A 38 -1.70 -25.76 -34.21
CA GLN A 38 -1.68 -24.29 -34.14
C GLN A 38 -2.75 -23.71 -33.20
N ARG A 39 -3.96 -24.27 -33.19
CA ARG A 39 -5.00 -23.88 -32.24
C ARG A 39 -4.63 -24.15 -30.80
N ARG A 40 -3.93 -25.23 -30.51
CA ARG A 40 -3.44 -25.56 -29.18
C ARG A 40 -2.30 -24.64 -28.73
N ILE A 41 -1.42 -24.22 -29.62
CA ILE A 41 -0.34 -23.26 -29.35
C ILE A 41 -0.94 -21.88 -29.05
N GLN A 42 -1.95 -21.44 -29.81
CA GLN A 42 -2.65 -20.17 -29.57
C GLN A 42 -3.53 -20.20 -28.29
N ALA A 43 -4.09 -21.36 -27.96
CA ALA A 43 -4.84 -21.52 -26.71
C ALA A 43 -3.93 -21.63 -25.46
N ALA A 44 -2.68 -22.00 -25.64
CA ALA A 44 -1.64 -21.93 -24.61
C ALA A 44 -0.91 -20.57 -24.67
N ASP A 45 -1.67 -19.48 -24.84
CA ASP A 45 -1.12 -18.13 -24.84
C ASP A 45 -0.54 -17.82 -23.44
N THR A 46 0.77 -17.89 -23.36
CA THR A 46 1.54 -17.66 -22.13
C THR A 46 1.75 -16.16 -21.87
N THR A 47 1.25 -15.29 -22.74
CA THR A 47 1.45 -13.84 -22.65
C THR A 47 0.88 -13.29 -21.33
N ASP A 48 -0.26 -13.82 -20.90
CA ASP A 48 -0.91 -13.45 -19.64
C ASP A 48 -0.07 -13.92 -18.43
N LEU A 49 0.53 -15.10 -18.53
CA LEU A 49 1.38 -15.65 -17.47
C LEU A 49 2.71 -14.88 -17.37
N GLU A 50 3.29 -14.50 -18.50
CA GLU A 50 4.49 -13.67 -18.54
C GLU A 50 4.24 -12.27 -17.96
N ALA A 51 3.08 -11.67 -18.25
CA ALA A 51 2.65 -10.42 -17.66
C ALA A 51 2.46 -10.51 -16.13
N GLN A 52 1.87 -11.61 -15.65
CA GLN A 52 1.73 -11.87 -14.21
C GLN A 52 3.09 -12.05 -13.54
N ILE A 53 4.00 -12.80 -14.14
CA ILE A 53 5.36 -13.00 -13.61
C ILE A 53 6.11 -11.65 -13.56
N GLN A 54 5.98 -10.80 -14.57
CA GLN A 54 6.60 -9.48 -14.56
C GLN A 54 6.02 -8.58 -13.46
N MET A 55 4.70 -8.59 -13.28
CA MET A 55 4.06 -7.85 -12.18
C MET A 55 4.52 -8.34 -10.80
N GLU A 56 4.60 -9.64 -10.61
CA GLU A 56 5.11 -10.25 -9.37
C GLU A 56 6.58 -9.88 -9.12
N GLN A 57 7.41 -9.87 -10.16
CA GLN A 57 8.80 -9.43 -10.04
C GLN A 57 8.93 -7.95 -9.69
N VAL A 58 8.08 -7.08 -10.25
CA VAL A 58 8.04 -5.66 -9.91
C VAL A 58 7.62 -5.47 -8.45
N LYS A 59 6.56 -6.14 -8.01
CA LYS A 59 6.12 -6.12 -6.60
C LYS A 59 7.22 -6.62 -5.67
N SER A 60 7.88 -7.72 -6.01
CA SER A 60 8.98 -8.26 -5.20
C SER A 60 10.14 -7.28 -5.07
N LYS A 61 10.51 -6.60 -6.16
CA LYS A 61 11.55 -5.55 -6.12
C LYS A 61 11.12 -4.36 -5.27
N GLN A 62 9.86 -3.91 -5.38
CA GLN A 62 9.33 -2.85 -4.52
C GLN A 62 9.38 -3.22 -3.04
N ILE A 63 8.97 -4.44 -2.69
CA ILE A 63 9.03 -4.93 -1.32
C ILE A 63 10.48 -4.97 -0.81
N GLN A 64 11.43 -5.40 -1.64
CA GLN A 64 12.85 -5.40 -1.26
C GLN A 64 13.39 -3.97 -1.06
N GLN A 65 13.02 -3.03 -1.93
CA GLN A 65 13.39 -1.64 -1.77
C GLN A 65 12.80 -1.03 -0.49
N MET A 66 11.50 -1.25 -0.25
CA MET A 66 10.85 -0.78 0.99
C MET A 66 11.51 -1.37 2.24
N LYS A 67 11.84 -2.67 2.24
CA LYS A 67 12.55 -3.29 3.38
C LYS A 67 13.91 -2.66 3.61
N LYS A 68 14.65 -2.37 2.54
CA LYS A 68 15.95 -1.72 2.63
C LYS A 68 15.82 -0.29 3.18
N GLU A 69 14.84 0.48 2.68
CA GLU A 69 14.55 1.82 3.19
C GLU A 69 14.13 1.81 4.66
N ILE A 70 13.33 0.83 5.10
CA ILE A 70 12.97 0.64 6.50
C ILE A 70 14.20 0.34 7.36
N GLU A 71 15.11 -0.52 6.89
CA GLU A 71 16.35 -0.81 7.63
C GLU A 71 17.29 0.40 7.69
N GLU A 72 17.44 1.13 6.58
CA GLU A 72 18.23 2.36 6.52
C GLU A 72 17.63 3.44 7.43
N ASN A 73 16.30 3.60 7.44
CA ASN A 73 15.61 4.54 8.32
C ASN A 73 15.74 4.16 9.80
N LYS A 74 15.64 2.87 10.15
CA LYS A 74 15.92 2.39 11.52
C LYS A 74 17.34 2.68 11.96
N ALA A 75 18.32 2.56 11.05
CA ALA A 75 19.72 2.86 11.32
C ALA A 75 20.01 4.38 11.43
N SER A 76 19.19 5.22 10.82
CA SER A 76 19.34 6.68 10.80
C SER A 76 18.59 7.43 11.90
N ASN A 77 17.96 6.73 12.85
CA ASN A 77 17.12 7.33 13.89
C ASN A 77 15.93 8.15 13.34
N ALA A 78 15.49 7.86 12.11
CA ALA A 78 14.33 8.52 11.54
C ALA A 78 13.04 8.14 12.29
N PRO A 79 12.10 9.09 12.51
CA PRO A 79 10.84 8.81 13.16
C PRO A 79 10.07 7.69 12.45
N MET A 80 9.65 6.69 13.20
CA MET A 80 8.94 5.54 12.65
C MET A 80 7.42 5.74 12.66
N VAL A 81 6.74 5.03 11.77
CA VAL A 81 5.28 4.87 11.78
C VAL A 81 4.99 3.48 12.35
N PRO A 82 4.53 3.37 13.61
CA PRO A 82 4.26 2.08 14.23
C PRO A 82 3.00 1.43 13.67
N ALA A 83 2.83 0.12 13.96
CA ALA A 83 1.56 -0.55 13.73
C ALA A 83 0.47 0.03 14.65
N TYR A 84 -0.79 -0.09 14.22
CA TYR A 84 -1.93 0.43 14.98
C TYR A 84 -1.99 -0.07 16.42
N ASN A 85 -2.54 0.81 17.27
CA ASN A 85 -2.70 0.66 18.72
C ASN A 85 -1.39 0.80 19.51
N HIS A 86 -0.51 1.70 19.05
CA HIS A 86 0.72 2.06 19.75
C HIS A 86 0.53 3.16 20.81
N PHE A 87 -0.69 3.39 21.19
CA PHE A 87 -1.18 4.43 22.10
C PHE A 87 -0.45 4.47 23.45
N LYS A 88 -0.13 3.32 24.01
CA LYS A 88 0.51 3.24 25.32
C LYS A 88 1.92 3.82 25.29
N GLU A 89 2.69 3.42 24.33
CA GLU A 89 4.08 3.84 24.16
C GLU A 89 4.17 5.33 23.79
N GLU A 90 3.25 5.80 22.94
CA GLU A 90 3.13 7.24 22.62
C GLU A 90 2.77 8.05 23.85
N THR A 91 1.85 7.56 24.70
CA THR A 91 1.46 8.19 25.95
C THR A 91 2.62 8.23 26.95
N GLU A 92 3.36 7.13 27.08
CA GLU A 92 4.53 7.03 27.97
C GLU A 92 5.61 8.05 27.53
N GLU A 93 5.83 8.22 26.23
CA GLU A 93 6.79 9.19 25.70
C GLU A 93 6.34 10.64 25.96
N LEU A 94 5.08 10.97 25.73
CA LEU A 94 4.53 12.29 26.08
C LEU A 94 4.65 12.59 27.57
N ASN A 95 4.31 11.63 28.44
CA ASN A 95 4.48 11.79 29.89
C ASN A 95 5.95 12.02 30.27
N ARG A 96 6.89 11.40 29.60
CA ARG A 96 8.33 11.59 29.83
C ARG A 96 8.77 13.01 29.44
N ILE A 97 8.34 13.49 28.27
CA ILE A 97 8.72 14.81 27.75
C ILE A 97 8.14 15.93 28.61
N PHE A 98 6.87 15.81 29.01
CA PHE A 98 6.18 16.84 29.79
C PHE A 98 6.28 16.66 31.32
N ALA A 99 7.14 15.76 31.79
CA ALA A 99 7.34 15.53 33.24
C ALA A 99 7.81 16.79 34.00
N ASP A 100 8.55 17.66 33.32
CA ASP A 100 9.06 18.93 33.88
C ASP A 100 8.11 20.14 33.68
N ALA A 101 6.96 19.96 33.06
CA ALA A 101 5.96 20.99 32.92
C ALA A 101 5.26 21.26 34.26
N TYR A 102 4.84 22.49 34.53
CA TYR A 102 4.07 22.81 35.74
C TYR A 102 2.73 22.10 35.75
N ASN A 103 2.09 22.02 34.60
CA ASN A 103 0.92 21.17 34.37
C ASN A 103 0.93 20.74 32.90
N PHE A 104 0.27 19.64 32.63
CA PHE A 104 -0.01 19.22 31.27
C PHE A 104 -1.30 18.40 31.22
N SER A 105 -1.98 18.52 30.11
CA SER A 105 -3.15 17.69 29.81
C SER A 105 -3.19 17.36 28.32
N PHE A 106 -3.70 16.19 28.01
CA PHE A 106 -3.94 15.82 26.63
C PHE A 106 -5.26 15.06 26.49
N GLN A 107 -5.92 15.33 25.39
CA GLN A 107 -7.19 14.71 25.05
C GLN A 107 -7.07 14.05 23.68
N TYR A 108 -7.27 12.74 23.65
CA TYR A 108 -7.27 11.96 22.41
C TYR A 108 -8.57 12.14 21.66
N SER A 109 -8.44 12.26 20.33
CA SER A 109 -9.56 12.17 19.40
C SER A 109 -9.68 10.73 18.86
N GLU A 110 -10.83 10.42 18.30
CA GLU A 110 -11.01 9.16 17.61
C GLU A 110 -10.05 9.03 16.43
N PRO A 111 -9.43 7.85 16.23
CA PRO A 111 -8.51 7.64 15.13
C PRO A 111 -9.24 7.72 13.79
N LYS A 112 -8.64 8.41 12.82
CA LYS A 112 -9.15 8.53 11.45
C LYS A 112 -8.36 7.60 10.53
N VAL A 113 -9.08 6.77 9.77
CA VAL A 113 -8.50 5.82 8.83
C VAL A 113 -8.49 6.41 7.41
N ASP A 114 -7.36 6.32 6.74
CA ASP A 114 -7.18 6.73 5.35
C ASP A 114 -6.39 5.61 4.63
N GLY A 115 -7.12 4.62 4.12
CA GLY A 115 -6.54 3.41 3.53
C GLY A 115 -5.73 2.60 4.55
N MET A 116 -4.43 2.52 4.35
CA MET A 116 -3.52 1.82 5.27
C MET A 116 -2.97 2.72 6.38
N GLN A 117 -3.16 4.03 6.27
CA GLN A 117 -2.70 5.00 7.25
C GLN A 117 -3.78 5.29 8.28
N ILE A 118 -3.37 5.43 9.53
CA ILE A 118 -4.21 5.85 10.64
C ILE A 118 -3.61 7.14 11.22
N ARG A 119 -4.46 8.11 11.50
CA ARG A 119 -4.11 9.39 12.11
C ARG A 119 -4.80 9.50 13.45
N ARG A 120 -4.02 9.66 14.51
CA ARG A 120 -4.52 9.86 15.87
C ARG A 120 -4.19 11.27 16.31
N ALA A 121 -5.20 12.12 16.37
CA ALA A 121 -5.04 13.50 16.83
C ALA A 121 -5.18 13.59 18.36
N ILE A 122 -4.33 14.42 18.97
CA ILE A 122 -4.26 14.67 20.41
C ILE A 122 -4.27 16.18 20.59
N ASN A 123 -5.25 16.72 21.28
CA ASN A 123 -5.22 18.11 21.74
C ASN A 123 -4.39 18.16 23.01
N LEU A 124 -3.31 18.90 22.99
CA LEU A 124 -2.33 18.98 24.07
C LEU A 124 -2.25 20.40 24.59
N SER A 125 -2.18 20.53 25.91
CA SER A 125 -1.99 21.79 26.60
C SER A 125 -1.02 21.57 27.75
N PHE A 126 -0.06 22.48 27.92
CA PHE A 126 0.89 22.47 29.04
C PHE A 126 1.36 23.86 29.41
N THR A 127 1.85 24.03 30.62
CA THR A 127 2.51 25.27 31.08
C THR A 127 3.97 24.99 31.38
N ALA A 128 4.86 25.71 30.70
CA ALA A 128 6.31 25.63 30.94
C ALA A 128 6.82 26.80 31.75
N GLU A 129 7.96 26.64 32.41
CA GLU A 129 8.64 27.63 33.20
C GLU A 129 9.02 28.89 32.40
N SER A 130 9.30 28.72 31.10
CA SER A 130 9.72 29.79 30.20
C SER A 130 9.43 29.40 28.75
N PHE A 131 9.46 30.38 27.84
CA PHE A 131 9.35 30.18 26.41
C PHE A 131 10.42 29.23 25.87
N ASP A 132 11.67 29.39 26.29
CA ASP A 132 12.78 28.53 25.83
C ASP A 132 12.58 27.05 26.25
N LYS A 133 12.05 26.87 27.49
CA LYS A 133 11.71 25.50 27.95
C LYS A 133 10.55 24.91 27.17
N ALA A 134 9.52 25.74 26.88
CA ALA A 134 8.39 25.31 26.04
C ALA A 134 8.84 24.84 24.63
N VAL A 135 9.66 25.69 23.99
CA VAL A 135 10.22 25.34 22.64
C VAL A 135 11.07 24.08 22.70
N SER A 136 11.86 23.91 23.77
CA SER A 136 12.67 22.70 23.95
C SER A 136 11.79 21.44 24.05
N MET A 137 10.69 21.51 24.82
CA MET A 137 9.74 20.38 24.95
C MET A 137 9.05 20.06 23.61
N ILE A 138 8.62 21.08 22.85
CA ILE A 138 8.03 20.89 21.52
C ILE A 138 9.05 20.25 20.57
N HIS A 139 10.31 20.68 20.62
CA HIS A 139 11.38 20.11 19.80
C HIS A 139 11.62 18.63 20.15
N GLU A 140 11.56 18.28 21.43
CA GLU A 140 11.72 16.90 21.90
C GLU A 140 10.59 16.00 21.40
N VAL A 141 9.34 16.50 21.29
CA VAL A 141 8.22 15.79 20.66
C VAL A 141 8.50 15.54 19.17
N LEU A 142 8.99 16.55 18.43
CA LEU A 142 9.27 16.46 17.00
C LEU A 142 10.46 15.55 16.68
N GLU A 143 11.46 15.50 17.55
CA GLU A 143 12.64 14.63 17.44
C GLU A 143 12.42 13.24 18.04
N GLY A 144 11.22 12.98 18.58
CA GLY A 144 10.84 11.71 19.17
C GLY A 144 10.87 10.55 18.19
N PRO A 145 10.72 9.30 18.70
CA PRO A 145 10.83 8.10 17.88
C PRO A 145 9.66 7.90 16.91
N TYR A 146 8.54 8.58 17.13
CA TYR A 146 7.31 8.42 16.37
C TYR A 146 7.08 9.59 15.42
N ARG A 147 6.68 9.27 14.19
CA ARG A 147 6.33 10.30 13.22
C ARG A 147 5.08 11.04 13.65
N CYS A 148 5.21 12.36 13.78
CA CYS A 148 4.11 13.22 14.20
C CYS A 148 4.04 14.50 13.36
N LEU A 149 2.93 15.22 13.51
CA LEU A 149 2.67 16.55 12.95
C LEU A 149 2.08 17.41 14.04
N ILE A 150 2.59 18.64 14.20
CA ILE A 150 2.04 19.64 15.10
C ILE A 150 1.29 20.68 14.27
N GLU A 151 0.05 20.97 14.66
CA GLU A 151 -0.83 21.95 14.05
C GLU A 151 -1.43 22.86 15.13
N ASP A 152 -1.88 24.04 14.74
CA ASP A 152 -2.59 25.01 15.59
C ASP A 152 -1.82 25.37 16.89
N LEU A 153 -0.48 25.56 16.78
CA LEU A 153 0.37 25.91 17.90
C LEU A 153 0.09 27.35 18.36
N SER A 154 -0.33 27.53 19.63
CA SER A 154 -0.41 28.79 20.33
C SER A 154 0.47 28.78 21.56
N ILE A 155 1.18 29.87 21.80
CA ILE A 155 1.99 30.11 23.01
C ILE A 155 1.54 31.44 23.58
N GLU A 156 1.02 31.41 24.78
CA GLU A 156 0.46 32.59 25.47
C GLU A 156 1.19 32.78 26.78
N ASP A 157 1.36 34.04 27.17
CA ASP A 157 1.86 34.41 28.50
C ASP A 157 0.80 34.06 29.56
N ASP A 158 1.22 33.46 30.68
CA ASP A 158 0.30 33.03 31.75
C ASP A 158 0.04 34.13 32.76
N GLU A 159 0.68 35.29 32.63
CA GLU A 159 0.50 36.43 33.55
C GLU A 159 -0.33 37.57 32.95
N ASP A 160 -1.22 38.16 33.79
CA ASP A 160 -2.09 39.28 33.44
C ASP A 160 -1.30 40.53 32.99
N GLU A 161 -1.77 41.15 31.91
CA GLU A 161 -1.30 42.27 31.08
C GLU A 161 -0.86 43.55 31.85
N THR A 162 0.13 43.58 32.71
CA THR A 162 0.44 44.83 33.40
C THR A 162 1.83 45.42 33.19
N GLU A 163 2.78 44.72 32.62
CA GLU A 163 4.11 45.31 32.29
C GLU A 163 4.71 44.67 31.04
N GLU A 164 5.51 45.42 30.27
CA GLU A 164 6.33 44.92 29.13
C GLU A 164 7.36 43.89 29.64
N MET A 165 6.93 42.70 29.98
CA MET A 165 7.80 41.64 30.47
C MET A 165 8.30 40.77 29.30
N ASP A 166 9.56 40.37 29.38
CA ASP A 166 10.19 39.49 28.41
C ASP A 166 9.64 38.06 28.57
N ILE A 167 8.77 37.64 27.68
CA ILE A 167 8.14 36.31 27.61
C ILE A 167 9.14 35.13 27.79
N ARG A 168 10.44 35.41 27.63
CA ARG A 168 11.48 34.41 27.79
C ARG A 168 11.69 33.92 29.20
N ASN A 169 11.36 34.78 30.19
CA ASN A 169 11.66 34.54 31.59
C ASN A 169 10.40 34.29 32.44
N HIS A 170 9.24 34.17 31.82
CA HIS A 170 7.95 33.97 32.50
C HIS A 170 7.32 32.63 32.07
N PRO A 171 6.46 32.05 32.92
CA PRO A 171 5.69 30.90 32.59
C PRO A 171 4.83 31.13 31.33
N VAL A 172 4.80 30.20 30.44
CA VAL A 172 4.00 30.25 29.22
C VAL A 172 3.06 29.05 29.12
N SER A 173 1.84 29.36 28.74
CA SER A 173 0.83 28.35 28.42
C SER A 173 0.89 28.01 26.92
N VAL A 174 0.98 26.74 26.60
CA VAL A 174 1.11 26.24 25.23
C VAL A 174 -0.04 25.30 24.92
N THR A 175 -0.65 25.50 23.77
CA THR A 175 -1.69 24.61 23.23
C THR A 175 -1.37 24.27 21.79
N PHE A 176 -1.57 23.02 21.41
CA PHE A 176 -1.45 22.57 20.02
C PHE A 176 -2.17 21.25 19.78
N GLN A 177 -2.38 20.95 18.51
CA GLN A 177 -2.85 19.65 18.09
C GLN A 177 -1.65 18.82 17.59
N LEU A 178 -1.42 17.68 18.22
CA LEU A 178 -0.43 16.69 17.81
C LEU A 178 -1.11 15.55 17.10
N THR A 179 -0.66 15.21 15.90
CA THR A 179 -1.17 14.06 15.14
C THR A 179 -0.08 13.02 14.98
N TYR A 180 -0.25 11.85 15.59
CA TYR A 180 0.58 10.69 15.35
C TYR A 180 0.08 9.90 14.14
N PHE A 181 1.03 9.29 13.41
CA PHE A 181 0.78 8.45 12.26
C PHE A 181 1.05 6.99 12.61
N GLU A 182 0.04 6.14 12.46
CA GLU A 182 0.12 4.70 12.62
C GLU A 182 -0.23 4.01 11.29
N THR A 183 0.04 2.72 11.18
CA THR A 183 -0.31 1.93 10.01
C THR A 183 -1.13 0.70 10.37
N ARG A 184 -2.07 0.32 9.50
CA ARG A 184 -2.81 -0.95 9.59
C ARG A 184 -1.94 -2.16 9.25
N TYR A 185 -0.82 -1.92 8.55
CA TYR A 185 0.09 -2.99 8.19
C TYR A 185 0.70 -3.60 9.45
N ASP A 186 0.56 -4.93 9.58
CA ASP A 186 1.08 -5.71 10.72
C ASP A 186 0.43 -5.36 12.08
N ALA A 187 -0.77 -4.75 12.06
CA ALA A 187 -1.53 -4.46 13.27
C ALA A 187 -2.10 -5.75 13.88
N GLU A 188 -1.92 -5.94 15.19
CA GLU A 188 -2.47 -7.10 15.90
C GLU A 188 -3.99 -7.06 16.05
N SER A 189 -4.58 -5.87 16.02
CA SER A 189 -6.02 -5.64 16.16
C SER A 189 -6.43 -4.38 15.40
N GLU A 190 -7.65 -4.36 14.87
CA GLU A 190 -8.28 -3.18 14.27
C GLU A 190 -9.45 -2.67 15.14
N GLU A 191 -9.50 -3.07 16.40
CA GLU A 191 -10.56 -2.69 17.33
C GLU A 191 -10.53 -1.17 17.59
N GLY A 192 -11.69 -0.52 17.47
CA GLY A 192 -11.82 0.92 17.66
C GLY A 192 -11.54 1.76 16.41
N LEU A 193 -11.31 1.14 15.26
CA LEU A 193 -11.26 1.83 13.97
C LEU A 193 -12.64 1.86 13.32
N ASP A 194 -13.05 3.04 12.88
CA ASP A 194 -14.21 3.19 12.01
C ASP A 194 -13.77 2.90 10.56
N LEU A 195 -13.95 1.65 10.15
CA LEU A 195 -13.60 1.19 8.81
C LEU A 195 -14.82 1.36 7.92
N GLU A 196 -14.74 2.23 6.93
CA GLU A 196 -15.72 2.20 5.83
C GLU A 196 -15.72 0.79 5.21
N PRO A 197 -16.89 0.17 5.00
CA PRO A 197 -16.95 -1.14 4.36
C PRO A 197 -16.28 -1.03 2.99
N GLU A 198 -15.25 -1.85 2.76
CA GLU A 198 -14.63 -1.97 1.44
C GLU A 198 -15.76 -2.22 0.43
N GLU A 199 -16.03 -1.25 -0.45
CA GLU A 199 -16.87 -1.49 -1.61
C GLU A 199 -16.22 -2.64 -2.38
N THR A 200 -16.77 -3.83 -2.19
CA THR A 200 -16.41 -5.00 -2.99
C THR A 200 -16.71 -4.61 -4.44
N GLN A 201 -15.69 -4.15 -5.16
CA GLN A 201 -15.75 -4.01 -6.61
C GLN A 201 -16.06 -5.40 -7.15
N ALA A 202 -17.36 -5.67 -7.27
CA ALA A 202 -17.84 -6.82 -8.01
C ALA A 202 -17.20 -6.75 -9.40
N PRO A 203 -16.63 -7.84 -9.91
CA PRO A 203 -16.04 -7.85 -11.24
C PRO A 203 -17.15 -7.51 -12.23
N SER A 204 -17.17 -6.27 -12.72
CA SER A 204 -18.02 -5.83 -13.80
C SER A 204 -17.47 -6.43 -15.09
N GLY A 205 -18.00 -7.55 -15.47
CA GLY A 205 -17.60 -8.08 -16.74
C GLY A 205 -18.27 -9.40 -17.03
N LEU A 206 -19.11 -9.36 -17.99
CA LEU A 206 -19.69 -10.42 -18.81
C LEU A 206 -21.21 -10.55 -18.63
N ALA A 207 -21.88 -9.48 -19.04
CA ALA A 207 -23.22 -9.66 -19.59
C ALA A 207 -23.22 -9.09 -21.02
N ASN A 208 -23.61 -10.00 -21.94
CA ASN A 208 -24.12 -9.75 -23.30
C ASN A 208 -23.08 -9.90 -24.42
N ALA A 209 -23.35 -10.72 -25.32
CA ALA A 209 -24.42 -11.37 -26.10
C ALA A 209 -23.70 -12.08 -27.26
#